data_175ed7b6695bc5d11f62c8e642bf42f9
#
_entry.id   175ed7b6695bc5d11f62c8e642bf42f9
#
_cell.length_a   1.000
_cell.length_b   1.000
_cell.length_c   1.000
_cell.angle_alpha   90.00
_cell.angle_beta   90.00
_cell.angle_gamma   90.00
#
_symmetry.space_group_name_H-M   'P 1'
#
loop_
_entity.id
_entity.type
_entity.pdbx_description
1 polymer ?
#
loop_
_entity_poly.entity_id
_entity_poly.type
_entity_poly.pdbx_seq_one_letter_code
_entity_poly.pdbx_strand_id
1 'polypeptide(L)'
;MDVEIDLPEPTEALVACPTFFDMHTHVRLNGQEDYDSLERAAIAGGFGAVLIQPNTKPELFNLDVLNFHIQLAKDKIVDFYWSVSLFGELEPDGKGTLCYSNDGIEYDTLKILNAFRRKKPHLVLDHSQMHELGGLFYEPTPIDTPKRSICSEAISIFRNVMIGLEHVFDRFHIQHVSTRLSIETILHLRKYAKVSCEVTPHHLFFTMNDVKNTNFKINPPLGKERDREALLEAVEKGLVDVFATDHAPNPEKPNDFEKAPFETSGIEVAFSAFYTATNQLETTIEKLTVAPRKILGIEGSFDLDNVIVIDPNAQWTVDAKKPHSKGKNCVFDGIKLKGRVVGVKRSGRWVYWDGEFLSDEA
;
A
#
# COMPACT_ATOMS: atom_id res chain seq x y z
N MET A 1 25.70 -6.67 12.24
CA MET A 1 26.87 -6.19 11.48
C MET A 1 26.87 -4.69 11.67
N ASP A 2 27.86 -4.16 12.40
CA ASP A 2 27.99 -2.72 12.56
C ASP A 2 28.51 -2.16 11.24
N VAL A 3 27.69 -1.36 10.56
CA VAL A 3 28.04 -0.74 9.29
C VAL A 3 28.23 0.73 9.57
N GLU A 4 29.41 1.25 9.23
CA GLU A 4 29.74 2.66 9.35
C GLU A 4 29.07 3.41 8.18
N ILE A 5 28.11 4.30 8.49
CA ILE A 5 27.41 5.14 7.52
C ILE A 5 27.82 6.58 7.82
N ASP A 6 28.27 7.29 6.79
CA ASP A 6 28.58 8.72 6.89
C ASP A 6 27.24 9.49 7.03
N LEU A 7 26.96 9.97 8.25
CA LEU A 7 25.74 10.70 8.58
C LEU A 7 25.98 12.19 8.52
N PRO A 8 25.00 12.99 8.00
CA PRO A 8 25.08 14.44 8.03
C PRO A 8 25.25 15.00 9.46
N GLU A 9 24.62 14.34 10.45
CA GLU A 9 24.77 14.66 11.87
C GLU A 9 24.83 13.36 12.68
N PRO A 10 25.85 13.16 13.54
CA PRO A 10 25.95 11.97 14.39
C PRO A 10 24.93 12.04 15.52
N THR A 11 24.05 11.04 15.61
CA THR A 11 23.06 10.88 16.69
C THR A 11 23.11 9.48 17.27
N GLU A 12 22.85 9.36 18.57
CA GLU A 12 22.83 8.07 19.27
C GLU A 12 21.54 7.30 18.97
N ALA A 13 21.64 5.96 18.88
CA ALA A 13 20.53 5.01 18.76
C ALA A 13 19.70 5.07 17.46
N LEU A 14 20.27 5.45 16.33
CA LEU A 14 19.64 5.34 15.02
C LEU A 14 19.76 3.92 14.44
N VAL A 15 18.78 3.52 13.63
CA VAL A 15 18.77 2.25 12.91
C VAL A 15 18.82 2.50 11.42
N ALA A 16 19.81 1.91 10.74
CA ALA A 16 19.90 1.95 9.29
C ALA A 16 19.35 0.66 8.67
N CYS A 17 18.57 0.78 7.60
CA CYS A 17 18.06 -0.35 6.85
C CYS A 17 17.87 0.01 5.37
N PRO A 18 17.62 -0.98 4.47
CA PRO A 18 17.29 -0.69 3.08
C PRO A 18 16.08 0.23 2.96
N THR A 19 15.99 1.00 1.87
CA THR A 19 14.80 1.78 1.57
C THR A 19 13.57 0.89 1.48
N PHE A 20 12.42 1.39 1.92
CA PHE A 20 11.15 0.69 1.86
C PHE A 20 10.64 0.50 0.42
N PHE A 21 9.79 -0.49 0.23
CA PHE A 21 9.07 -0.73 -1.00
C PHE A 21 7.57 -0.82 -0.71
N ASP A 22 6.78 0.07 -1.29
CA ASP A 22 5.33 0.02 -1.18
C ASP A 22 4.71 -0.70 -2.37
N MET A 23 4.00 -1.80 -2.11
CA MET A 23 3.33 -2.59 -3.15
C MET A 23 1.97 -2.01 -3.56
N HIS A 24 1.49 -0.93 -2.92
CA HIS A 24 0.14 -0.44 -3.13
C HIS A 24 0.07 1.09 -3.07
N THR A 25 0.25 1.71 -4.24
CA THR A 25 0.18 3.17 -4.39
C THR A 25 -0.61 3.57 -5.63
N HIS A 26 -1.14 4.79 -5.62
CA HIS A 26 -1.95 5.33 -6.70
C HIS A 26 -1.39 6.64 -7.23
N VAL A 27 -1.28 6.76 -8.56
CA VAL A 27 -1.04 7.98 -9.30
C VAL A 27 -2.25 8.31 -10.15
N ARG A 28 -2.80 9.52 -10.01
CA ARG A 28 -3.96 9.98 -10.77
C ARG A 28 -3.73 11.42 -11.23
N LEU A 29 -3.32 11.58 -12.49
CA LEU A 29 -2.87 12.85 -13.08
C LEU A 29 -3.97 13.89 -13.26
N ASN A 30 -5.20 13.60 -12.82
CA ASN A 30 -6.32 14.53 -12.78
C ASN A 30 -6.26 15.54 -11.62
N GLY A 31 -5.08 15.75 -11.03
CA GLY A 31 -4.83 16.69 -9.93
C GLY A 31 -4.80 16.04 -8.55
N GLN A 32 -5.03 14.73 -8.43
CA GLN A 32 -5.00 14.01 -7.15
C GLN A 32 -3.57 13.71 -6.72
N GLU A 33 -2.74 13.11 -7.59
CA GLU A 33 -1.32 12.81 -7.32
C GLU A 33 -0.57 12.65 -8.66
N ASP A 34 0.64 13.14 -8.74
CA ASP A 34 1.55 12.92 -9.85
C ASP A 34 2.88 12.29 -9.38
N TYR A 35 3.78 12.02 -10.32
CA TYR A 35 5.05 11.38 -10.01
C TYR A 35 5.98 12.27 -9.18
N ASP A 36 5.92 13.61 -9.33
CA ASP A 36 6.74 14.54 -8.55
C ASP A 36 6.31 14.57 -7.08
N SER A 37 5.01 14.69 -6.83
CA SER A 37 4.48 14.72 -5.47
C SER A 37 4.57 13.37 -4.78
N LEU A 38 4.31 12.25 -5.51
CA LEU A 38 4.49 10.92 -4.96
C LEU A 38 5.95 10.61 -4.63
N GLU A 39 6.91 11.00 -5.49
CA GLU A 39 8.34 10.87 -5.21
C GLU A 39 8.73 11.55 -3.90
N ARG A 40 8.31 12.80 -3.71
CA ARG A 40 8.60 13.55 -2.47
C ARG A 40 7.96 12.89 -1.26
N ALA A 41 6.70 12.48 -1.35
CA ALA A 41 6.00 11.79 -0.27
C ALA A 41 6.65 10.44 0.05
N ALA A 42 7.03 9.65 -0.96
CA ALA A 42 7.71 8.38 -0.81
C ALA A 42 9.05 8.54 -0.10
N ILE A 43 9.89 9.48 -0.56
CA ILE A 43 11.19 9.78 0.08
C ILE A 43 10.99 10.19 1.54
N ALA A 44 10.08 11.12 1.84
CA ALA A 44 9.81 11.54 3.22
C ALA A 44 9.33 10.37 4.11
N GLY A 45 8.64 9.37 3.54
CA GLY A 45 8.24 8.14 4.21
C GLY A 45 9.31 7.05 4.26
N GLY A 46 10.48 7.24 3.61
CA GLY A 46 11.56 6.24 3.54
C GLY A 46 11.44 5.23 2.41
N PHE A 47 10.50 5.44 1.47
CA PHE A 47 10.28 4.55 0.34
C PHE A 47 11.20 4.91 -0.83
N GLY A 48 12.04 3.95 -1.23
CA GLY A 48 12.89 4.05 -2.43
C GLY A 48 12.29 3.37 -3.65
N ALA A 49 11.21 2.62 -3.49
CA ALA A 49 10.50 1.95 -4.57
C ALA A 49 8.99 1.89 -4.30
N VAL A 50 8.19 1.99 -5.34
CA VAL A 50 6.72 1.91 -5.27
C VAL A 50 6.15 1.13 -6.45
N LEU A 51 5.04 0.41 -6.21
CA LEU A 51 4.26 -0.28 -7.24
C LEU A 51 2.93 0.47 -7.46
N ILE A 52 2.77 1.02 -8.64
CA ILE A 52 1.57 1.77 -9.03
C ILE A 52 0.46 0.82 -9.46
N GLN A 53 -0.74 0.99 -8.91
CA GLN A 53 -1.94 0.24 -9.29
C GLN A 53 -2.49 0.69 -10.65
N PRO A 54 -3.24 -0.17 -11.39
CA PRO A 54 -3.60 0.10 -12.78
C PRO A 54 -4.67 1.17 -12.96
N ASN A 55 -5.37 1.57 -11.90
CA ASN A 55 -6.42 2.60 -11.91
C ASN A 55 -5.89 4.04 -11.91
N THR A 56 -4.75 4.25 -12.57
CA THR A 56 -4.20 5.58 -12.88
C THR A 56 -5.19 6.40 -13.71
N LYS A 57 -4.91 7.70 -13.86
CA LYS A 57 -5.66 8.55 -14.80
C LYS A 57 -4.67 9.21 -15.77
N PRO A 58 -4.63 8.76 -17.06
CA PRO A 58 -5.40 7.66 -17.70
C PRO A 58 -5.04 6.25 -17.17
N GLU A 59 -5.98 5.29 -17.28
CA GLU A 59 -5.84 3.93 -16.74
C GLU A 59 -4.85 3.06 -17.55
N LEU A 60 -4.05 2.21 -16.88
CA LEU A 60 -3.02 1.35 -17.48
C LEU A 60 -3.60 0.14 -18.23
N PHE A 61 -4.39 0.37 -19.27
CA PHE A 61 -5.00 -0.70 -20.07
C PHE A 61 -4.19 -1.12 -21.29
N ASN A 62 -3.37 -0.24 -21.86
CA ASN A 62 -2.62 -0.48 -23.09
C ASN A 62 -1.19 0.07 -23.03
N LEU A 63 -0.39 -0.27 -24.04
CA LEU A 63 1.04 0.05 -24.08
C LEU A 63 1.30 1.56 -24.20
N ASP A 64 0.47 2.30 -24.92
CA ASP A 64 0.69 3.74 -25.13
C ASP A 64 0.54 4.50 -23.79
N VAL A 65 -0.47 4.14 -22.98
CA VAL A 65 -0.66 4.71 -21.65
C VAL A 65 0.48 4.29 -20.72
N LEU A 66 0.92 3.03 -20.75
CA LEU A 66 2.06 2.59 -19.96
C LEU A 66 3.33 3.37 -20.30
N ASN A 67 3.65 3.51 -21.58
CA ASN A 67 4.80 4.28 -22.05
C ASN A 67 4.74 5.76 -21.61
N PHE A 68 3.56 6.36 -21.64
CA PHE A 68 3.33 7.70 -21.13
C PHE A 68 3.69 7.80 -19.64
N HIS A 69 3.22 6.88 -18.80
CA HIS A 69 3.56 6.84 -17.37
C HIS A 69 5.05 6.57 -17.11
N ILE A 70 5.68 5.68 -17.89
CA ILE A 70 7.13 5.41 -17.82
C ILE A 70 7.92 6.69 -18.12
N GLN A 71 7.53 7.47 -19.13
CA GLN A 71 8.22 8.73 -19.44
C GLN A 71 8.12 9.76 -18.31
N LEU A 72 6.99 9.85 -17.61
CA LEU A 72 6.82 10.75 -16.46
C LEU A 72 7.66 10.33 -15.25
N ALA A 73 7.97 9.04 -15.11
CA ALA A 73 8.76 8.50 -14.02
C ALA A 73 10.27 8.43 -14.31
N LYS A 74 10.72 8.70 -15.56
CA LYS A 74 12.05 8.38 -16.06
C LYS A 74 13.21 8.97 -15.27
N ASP A 75 13.08 10.22 -14.82
CA ASP A 75 14.18 10.97 -14.18
C ASP A 75 13.98 11.08 -12.65
N LYS A 76 13.22 10.13 -12.08
CA LYS A 76 12.93 10.10 -10.65
C LYS A 76 13.97 9.30 -9.88
N ILE A 77 14.22 9.67 -8.62
CA ILE A 77 15.12 8.96 -7.71
C ILE A 77 14.45 7.80 -6.97
N VAL A 78 13.10 7.73 -7.00
CA VAL A 78 12.31 6.59 -6.56
C VAL A 78 12.15 5.61 -7.73
N ASP A 79 12.31 4.32 -7.47
CA ASP A 79 12.07 3.28 -8.46
C ASP A 79 10.56 3.05 -8.62
N PHE A 80 10.02 3.37 -9.78
CA PHE A 80 8.62 3.15 -10.10
C PHE A 80 8.43 1.84 -10.86
N TYR A 81 7.51 1.02 -10.36
CA TYR A 81 7.01 -0.20 -11.01
C TYR A 81 5.51 -0.08 -11.20
N TRP A 82 4.97 -0.89 -12.12
CA TRP A 82 3.55 -0.89 -12.41
C TRP A 82 2.95 -2.29 -12.32
N SER A 83 1.75 -2.39 -11.78
CA SER A 83 0.85 -3.50 -12.04
C SER A 83 0.03 -3.18 -13.28
N VAL A 84 -0.30 -4.19 -14.08
CA VAL A 84 -1.17 -4.02 -15.25
C VAL A 84 -2.56 -4.57 -14.96
N SER A 85 -3.57 -3.96 -15.58
CA SER A 85 -4.94 -4.39 -15.35
C SER A 85 -5.16 -5.84 -15.80
N LEU A 86 -5.70 -6.68 -14.90
CA LEU A 86 -6.15 -8.04 -15.23
C LEU A 86 -7.20 -8.05 -16.35
N PHE A 87 -7.93 -6.94 -16.53
CA PHE A 87 -8.99 -6.77 -17.53
C PHE A 87 -8.53 -6.05 -18.81
N GLY A 88 -7.30 -5.52 -18.82
CA GLY A 88 -6.72 -4.80 -19.96
C GLY A 88 -6.06 -5.72 -20.99
N GLU A 89 -5.24 -5.14 -21.86
CA GLU A 89 -4.55 -5.86 -22.94
C GLU A 89 -3.12 -6.29 -22.56
N LEU A 90 -2.49 -5.59 -21.60
CA LEU A 90 -1.11 -5.78 -21.22
C LEU A 90 -0.87 -7.11 -20.46
N GLU A 91 0.35 -7.61 -20.60
CA GLU A 91 0.90 -8.72 -19.81
C GLU A 91 2.07 -8.19 -18.97
N PRO A 92 2.30 -8.71 -17.74
CA PRO A 92 3.50 -8.38 -16.98
C PRO A 92 4.77 -8.81 -17.74
N ASP A 93 5.80 -7.94 -17.77
CA ASP A 93 7.08 -8.20 -18.43
C ASP A 93 8.19 -8.60 -17.46
N GLY A 94 7.95 -8.54 -16.17
CA GLY A 94 8.87 -8.86 -15.09
C GLY A 94 10.01 -7.85 -14.90
N LYS A 95 9.94 -6.69 -15.56
CA LYS A 95 10.94 -5.61 -15.48
C LYS A 95 10.37 -4.33 -14.96
N GLY A 96 9.50 -3.67 -15.72
CA GLY A 96 8.78 -2.47 -15.31
C GLY A 96 7.37 -2.80 -14.84
N THR A 97 6.72 -3.77 -15.48
CA THR A 97 5.42 -4.31 -15.11
C THR A 97 5.56 -5.66 -14.41
N LEU A 98 5.16 -5.74 -13.14
CA LEU A 98 5.54 -6.88 -12.28
C LEU A 98 4.43 -7.92 -12.07
N CYS A 99 3.17 -7.54 -12.23
CA CYS A 99 2.03 -8.39 -11.89
C CYS A 99 0.74 -7.85 -12.52
N TYR A 100 -0.32 -8.67 -12.48
CA TYR A 100 -1.67 -8.19 -12.70
C TYR A 100 -2.26 -7.56 -11.45
N SER A 101 -3.23 -6.67 -11.63
CA SER A 101 -4.10 -6.20 -10.57
C SER A 101 -5.52 -5.96 -11.09
N ASN A 102 -6.52 -6.17 -10.26
CA ASN A 102 -7.92 -5.85 -10.51
C ASN A 102 -8.37 -4.59 -9.76
N ASP A 103 -7.44 -3.86 -9.15
CA ASP A 103 -7.71 -2.69 -8.32
C ASP A 103 -8.41 -1.56 -9.11
N GLY A 104 -9.39 -0.94 -8.45
CA GLY A 104 -10.16 0.18 -8.96
C GLY A 104 -11.12 -0.17 -10.11
N ILE A 105 -11.28 -1.44 -10.44
CA ILE A 105 -12.14 -1.91 -11.53
C ILE A 105 -13.35 -2.66 -10.96
N GLU A 106 -14.53 -2.21 -11.31
CA GLU A 106 -15.76 -2.95 -10.97
C GLU A 106 -15.87 -4.22 -11.81
N TYR A 107 -16.11 -5.36 -11.17
CA TYR A 107 -16.25 -6.65 -11.84
C TYR A 107 -17.23 -7.59 -11.13
N ASP A 108 -17.88 -8.43 -11.91
CA ASP A 108 -18.69 -9.57 -11.46
C ASP A 108 -17.95 -10.89 -11.67
N THR A 109 -18.61 -12.00 -11.34
CA THR A 109 -18.05 -13.34 -11.48
C THR A 109 -17.73 -13.70 -12.94
N LEU A 110 -18.52 -13.26 -13.91
CA LEU A 110 -18.27 -13.55 -15.33
C LEU A 110 -17.11 -12.73 -15.87
N LYS A 111 -16.97 -11.49 -15.45
CA LYS A 111 -15.87 -10.62 -15.87
C LYS A 111 -14.53 -11.16 -15.37
N ILE A 112 -14.43 -11.57 -14.10
CA ILE A 112 -13.19 -12.15 -13.54
C ILE A 112 -12.85 -13.50 -14.18
N LEU A 113 -13.85 -14.40 -14.39
CA LEU A 113 -13.67 -15.65 -15.09
C LEU A 113 -13.12 -15.46 -16.51
N ASN A 114 -13.70 -14.53 -17.28
CA ASN A 114 -13.26 -14.22 -18.63
C ASN A 114 -11.87 -13.55 -18.66
N ALA A 115 -11.49 -12.82 -17.64
CA ALA A 115 -10.15 -12.28 -17.49
C ALA A 115 -9.12 -13.41 -17.34
N PHE A 116 -9.29 -14.33 -16.38
CA PHE A 116 -8.39 -15.47 -16.20
C PHE A 116 -8.28 -16.38 -17.43
N ARG A 117 -9.37 -16.59 -18.16
CA ARG A 117 -9.37 -17.36 -19.43
C ARG A 117 -8.47 -16.78 -20.51
N ARG A 118 -8.25 -15.47 -20.53
CA ARG A 118 -7.52 -14.77 -21.59
C ARG A 118 -6.06 -14.49 -21.23
N LYS A 119 -5.74 -14.47 -19.93
CA LYS A 119 -4.42 -14.06 -19.42
C LYS A 119 -3.50 -15.25 -19.22
N LYS A 120 -2.20 -15.02 -19.35
CA LYS A 120 -1.18 -16.00 -18.98
C LYS A 120 -0.98 -16.01 -17.47
N PRO A 121 -0.75 -17.20 -16.86
CA PRO A 121 -0.52 -17.30 -15.41
C PRO A 121 0.65 -16.41 -14.95
N HIS A 122 0.38 -15.56 -14.01
CA HIS A 122 1.34 -14.68 -13.33
C HIS A 122 0.82 -14.33 -11.93
N LEU A 123 1.61 -13.59 -11.14
CA LEU A 123 1.14 -13.04 -9.86
C LEU A 123 -0.06 -12.11 -10.10
N VAL A 124 -1.12 -12.28 -9.31
CA VAL A 124 -2.31 -11.41 -9.30
C VAL A 124 -2.39 -10.71 -7.96
N LEU A 125 -2.39 -9.37 -7.97
CA LEU A 125 -2.78 -8.56 -6.82
C LEU A 125 -4.30 -8.44 -6.85
N ASP A 126 -4.95 -8.92 -5.79
CA ASP A 126 -6.41 -9.04 -5.74
C ASP A 126 -7.02 -8.03 -4.78
N HIS A 127 -7.60 -6.97 -5.33
CA HIS A 127 -8.50 -6.07 -4.63
C HIS A 127 -9.86 -6.76 -4.49
N SER A 128 -10.04 -7.42 -3.36
CA SER A 128 -11.14 -8.35 -3.16
C SER A 128 -12.42 -7.66 -2.70
N GLN A 129 -13.38 -7.49 -3.60
CA GLN A 129 -14.70 -6.93 -3.31
C GLN A 129 -15.81 -7.63 -4.11
N MET A 130 -16.89 -7.99 -3.41
CA MET A 130 -18.17 -8.34 -4.05
C MET A 130 -18.99 -7.06 -4.19
N HIS A 131 -19.07 -6.51 -5.40
CA HIS A 131 -19.74 -5.23 -5.64
C HIS A 131 -21.25 -5.29 -5.38
N GLU A 132 -21.88 -6.44 -5.60
CA GLU A 132 -23.29 -6.72 -5.28
C GLU A 132 -23.60 -6.75 -3.77
N LEU A 133 -22.58 -6.92 -2.92
CA LEU A 133 -22.66 -6.80 -1.46
C LEU A 133 -22.09 -5.46 -0.97
N GLY A 134 -22.05 -4.48 -1.86
CA GLY A 134 -21.45 -3.18 -1.67
C GLY A 134 -22.11 -2.32 -0.60
N GLY A 135 -21.53 -1.17 -0.35
CA GLY A 135 -21.90 -0.20 0.67
C GLY A 135 -20.68 0.58 1.13
N LEU A 136 -20.89 1.64 1.89
CA LEU A 136 -19.80 2.54 2.28
C LEU A 136 -19.07 2.08 3.53
N PHE A 137 -19.77 1.44 4.46
CA PHE A 137 -19.23 0.97 5.74
C PHE A 137 -19.78 -0.41 6.10
N TYR A 138 -19.03 -1.19 6.86
CA TYR A 138 -19.48 -2.48 7.38
C TYR A 138 -20.62 -2.31 8.40
N GLU A 139 -21.50 -3.31 8.47
CA GLU A 139 -22.54 -3.38 9.51
C GLU A 139 -21.98 -3.91 10.85
N PRO A 140 -22.52 -3.40 11.98
CA PRO A 140 -23.32 -2.19 12.15
C PRO A 140 -22.45 -0.94 12.15
N THR A 141 -22.93 0.15 11.59
CA THR A 141 -22.30 1.47 11.70
C THR A 141 -23.35 2.49 12.15
N PRO A 142 -22.99 3.48 12.97
CA PRO A 142 -23.90 4.56 13.35
C PRO A 142 -24.15 5.56 12.21
N ILE A 143 -23.36 5.49 11.12
CA ILE A 143 -23.50 6.40 9.99
C ILE A 143 -24.65 5.92 9.11
N ASP A 144 -25.59 6.81 8.82
CA ASP A 144 -26.73 6.52 7.94
C ASP A 144 -26.31 6.57 6.46
N THR A 145 -25.81 5.44 5.98
CA THR A 145 -25.32 5.23 4.62
C THR A 145 -25.57 3.78 4.20
N PRO A 146 -25.49 3.45 2.91
CA PRO A 146 -25.55 2.07 2.45
C PRO A 146 -24.52 1.18 3.16
N LYS A 147 -24.97 0.03 3.66
CA LYS A 147 -24.15 -0.91 4.45
C LYS A 147 -23.50 -1.95 3.56
N ARG A 148 -22.23 -2.26 3.84
CA ARG A 148 -21.49 -3.35 3.21
C ARG A 148 -21.56 -4.60 4.09
N SER A 149 -21.80 -5.75 3.45
CA SER A 149 -21.67 -7.03 4.14
C SER A 149 -20.22 -7.28 4.55
N ILE A 150 -19.98 -7.69 5.79
CA ILE A 150 -18.65 -8.08 6.30
C ILE A 150 -18.06 -9.28 5.53
N CYS A 151 -18.92 -10.09 4.88
CA CYS A 151 -18.48 -11.23 4.07
C CYS A 151 -18.00 -10.86 2.67
N SER A 152 -18.21 -9.61 2.21
CA SER A 152 -17.92 -9.17 0.85
C SER A 152 -16.47 -9.46 0.43
N GLU A 153 -15.51 -9.11 1.27
CA GLU A 153 -14.09 -9.34 1.02
C GLU A 153 -13.76 -10.84 0.98
N ALA A 154 -14.13 -11.60 2.02
CA ALA A 154 -13.81 -13.02 2.13
C ALA A 154 -14.41 -13.88 0.99
N ILE A 155 -15.65 -13.60 0.59
CA ILE A 155 -16.30 -14.29 -0.54
C ILE A 155 -15.56 -13.97 -1.85
N SER A 156 -15.18 -12.72 -2.06
CA SER A 156 -14.41 -12.31 -3.25
C SER A 156 -13.05 -12.99 -3.30
N ILE A 157 -12.29 -13.00 -2.19
CA ILE A 157 -11.01 -13.71 -2.08
C ILE A 157 -11.18 -15.18 -2.50
N PHE A 158 -12.13 -15.88 -1.90
CA PHE A 158 -12.37 -17.29 -2.20
C PHE A 158 -12.73 -17.51 -3.67
N ARG A 159 -13.69 -16.74 -4.18
CA ARG A 159 -14.13 -16.81 -5.59
C ARG A 159 -12.98 -16.58 -6.56
N ASN A 160 -12.21 -15.50 -6.37
CA ASN A 160 -11.18 -15.09 -7.32
C ASN A 160 -10.02 -16.09 -7.36
N VAL A 161 -9.56 -16.57 -6.19
CA VAL A 161 -8.50 -17.58 -6.11
C VAL A 161 -8.95 -18.91 -6.72
N MET A 162 -10.18 -19.38 -6.43
CA MET A 162 -10.68 -20.65 -6.97
C MET A 162 -10.86 -20.60 -8.49
N ILE A 163 -11.38 -19.50 -9.03
CA ILE A 163 -11.48 -19.30 -10.48
C ILE A 163 -10.08 -19.22 -11.13
N GLY A 164 -9.14 -18.50 -10.50
CA GLY A 164 -7.77 -18.43 -11.02
C GLY A 164 -7.08 -19.81 -11.04
N LEU A 165 -7.25 -20.64 -10.00
CA LEU A 165 -6.73 -22.01 -9.95
C LEU A 165 -7.28 -22.88 -11.09
N GLU A 166 -8.56 -22.75 -11.45
CA GLU A 166 -9.15 -23.45 -12.62
C GLU A 166 -8.40 -23.07 -13.92
N HIS A 167 -7.81 -21.88 -13.98
CA HIS A 167 -7.05 -21.37 -15.13
C HIS A 167 -5.53 -21.35 -14.91
N VAL A 168 -5.03 -22.23 -14.02
CA VAL A 168 -3.62 -22.48 -13.70
C VAL A 168 -2.84 -21.28 -13.12
N PHE A 169 -3.54 -20.28 -12.61
CA PHE A 169 -2.93 -19.25 -11.77
C PHE A 169 -2.75 -19.80 -10.36
N ASP A 170 -1.54 -19.75 -9.84
CA ASP A 170 -1.20 -20.33 -8.51
C ASP A 170 -0.59 -19.31 -7.55
N ARG A 171 -0.45 -18.03 -7.97
CA ARG A 171 0.18 -16.96 -7.20
C ARG A 171 -0.78 -15.78 -7.05
N PHE A 172 -1.21 -15.53 -5.82
CA PHE A 172 -2.11 -14.44 -5.48
C PHE A 172 -1.53 -13.62 -4.32
N HIS A 173 -1.73 -12.33 -4.37
CA HIS A 173 -1.47 -11.41 -3.27
C HIS A 173 -2.75 -10.64 -2.97
N ILE A 174 -3.33 -10.88 -1.79
CA ILE A 174 -4.57 -10.23 -1.37
C ILE A 174 -4.25 -8.86 -0.79
N GLN A 175 -4.77 -7.83 -1.42
CA GLN A 175 -4.53 -6.43 -1.04
C GLN A 175 -5.33 -6.06 0.21
N HIS A 176 -4.81 -5.13 1.02
CA HIS A 176 -5.43 -4.41 2.15
C HIS A 176 -6.47 -5.22 2.95
N VAL A 177 -6.11 -6.42 3.42
CA VAL A 177 -7.03 -7.27 4.19
C VAL A 177 -7.57 -6.52 5.41
N SER A 178 -8.89 -6.52 5.58
CA SER A 178 -9.58 -5.68 6.57
C SER A 178 -10.38 -6.44 7.64
N THR A 179 -10.58 -7.75 7.47
CA THR A 179 -11.43 -8.51 8.38
C THR A 179 -10.78 -9.82 8.85
N ARG A 180 -11.20 -10.27 10.04
CA ARG A 180 -10.84 -11.59 10.58
C ARG A 180 -11.24 -12.71 9.62
N LEU A 181 -12.45 -12.64 9.06
CA LEU A 181 -12.96 -13.66 8.14
C LEU A 181 -12.09 -13.79 6.89
N SER A 182 -11.55 -12.69 6.40
CA SER A 182 -10.63 -12.69 5.25
C SER A 182 -9.29 -13.36 5.59
N ILE A 183 -8.72 -13.11 6.77
CA ILE A 183 -7.52 -13.85 7.23
C ILE A 183 -7.79 -15.35 7.29
N GLU A 184 -8.91 -15.78 7.89
CA GLU A 184 -9.29 -17.19 7.97
C GLU A 184 -9.46 -17.83 6.57
N THR A 185 -10.03 -17.08 5.63
CA THR A 185 -10.18 -17.50 4.22
C THR A 185 -8.84 -17.65 3.52
N ILE A 186 -7.93 -16.68 3.68
CA ILE A 186 -6.57 -16.73 3.11
C ILE A 186 -5.81 -17.95 3.64
N LEU A 187 -5.84 -18.19 4.95
CA LEU A 187 -5.18 -19.35 5.57
C LEU A 187 -5.73 -20.67 5.02
N HIS A 188 -7.03 -20.75 4.74
CA HIS A 188 -7.62 -21.93 4.10
C HIS A 188 -7.09 -22.10 2.66
N LEU A 189 -7.02 -21.03 1.88
CA LEU A 189 -6.60 -21.05 0.48
C LEU A 189 -5.11 -21.32 0.29
N ARG A 190 -4.26 -21.04 1.28
CA ARG A 190 -2.83 -21.39 1.27
C ARG A 190 -2.55 -22.90 1.13
N LYS A 191 -3.57 -23.74 1.33
CA LYS A 191 -3.51 -25.19 1.06
C LYS A 191 -3.53 -25.52 -0.43
N TYR A 192 -4.00 -24.60 -1.28
CA TYR A 192 -4.26 -24.83 -2.69
C TYR A 192 -3.41 -23.96 -3.61
N ALA A 193 -3.01 -22.76 -3.16
CA ALA A 193 -2.25 -21.80 -3.95
C ALA A 193 -1.22 -21.06 -3.06
N LYS A 194 -0.27 -20.39 -3.71
CA LYS A 194 0.66 -19.46 -3.05
C LYS A 194 -0.06 -18.14 -2.83
N VAL A 195 -0.76 -18.03 -1.70
CA VAL A 195 -1.53 -16.84 -1.33
C VAL A 195 -0.77 -16.05 -0.27
N SER A 196 -0.30 -14.87 -0.63
CA SER A 196 0.23 -13.86 0.28
C SER A 196 -0.81 -12.76 0.51
N CYS A 197 -0.61 -11.94 1.53
CA CYS A 197 -1.50 -10.82 1.82
C CYS A 197 -0.77 -9.63 2.43
N GLU A 198 -1.37 -8.47 2.25
CA GLU A 198 -0.95 -7.23 2.88
C GLU A 198 -2.03 -6.69 3.83
N VAL A 199 -1.58 -5.87 4.78
CA VAL A 199 -2.45 -5.00 5.58
C VAL A 199 -1.96 -3.57 5.47
N THR A 200 -2.87 -2.61 5.68
CA THR A 200 -2.54 -1.19 5.68
C THR A 200 -2.41 -0.64 7.10
N PRO A 201 -1.71 0.48 7.30
CA PRO A 201 -1.52 1.04 8.62
C PRO A 201 -2.86 1.47 9.24
N HIS A 202 -3.81 1.96 8.44
CA HIS A 202 -5.11 2.39 8.93
C HIS A 202 -6.00 1.24 9.39
N HIS A 203 -5.92 0.03 8.80
CA HIS A 203 -6.65 -1.16 9.26
C HIS A 203 -6.06 -1.76 10.55
N LEU A 204 -4.77 -1.56 10.82
CA LEU A 204 -4.16 -1.98 12.10
C LEU A 204 -4.39 -0.96 13.22
N PHE A 205 -4.63 0.31 12.89
CA PHE A 205 -4.69 1.39 13.86
C PHE A 205 -6.12 1.76 14.27
N PHE A 206 -7.04 1.84 13.30
CA PHE A 206 -8.39 2.34 13.49
C PHE A 206 -9.46 1.25 13.34
N THR A 207 -10.62 1.54 13.88
CA THR A 207 -11.85 0.76 13.75
C THR A 207 -12.98 1.61 13.21
N MET A 208 -14.11 1.01 12.90
CA MET A 208 -15.33 1.73 12.52
C MET A 208 -15.80 2.77 13.56
N ASN A 209 -15.40 2.62 14.83
CA ASN A 209 -15.75 3.56 15.89
C ASN A 209 -14.94 4.87 15.81
N ASP A 210 -13.85 4.88 15.08
CA ASP A 210 -12.97 6.05 14.88
C ASP A 210 -13.42 6.94 13.71
N VAL A 211 -14.42 6.50 12.94
CA VAL A 211 -14.94 7.23 11.77
C VAL A 211 -15.64 8.51 12.21
N LYS A 212 -15.01 9.64 11.96
CA LYS A 212 -15.48 10.98 12.39
C LYS A 212 -15.68 11.99 11.25
N ASN A 213 -15.08 11.74 10.10
CA ASN A 213 -15.19 12.57 8.90
C ASN A 213 -14.94 11.73 7.64
N THR A 214 -15.06 12.34 6.47
CA THR A 214 -14.95 11.67 5.18
C THR A 214 -13.54 11.17 4.84
N ASN A 215 -12.48 11.60 5.54
CA ASN A 215 -11.15 11.00 5.38
C ASN A 215 -11.15 9.51 5.77
N PHE A 216 -12.03 9.12 6.71
CA PHE A 216 -12.22 7.71 7.10
C PHE A 216 -13.11 6.91 6.14
N LYS A 217 -13.60 7.48 5.04
CA LYS A 217 -14.19 6.71 3.97
C LYS A 217 -13.08 6.10 3.11
N ILE A 218 -12.72 4.87 3.44
CA ILE A 218 -11.67 4.06 2.80
C ILE A 218 -12.25 2.75 2.30
N ASN A 219 -11.56 2.08 1.40
CA ASN A 219 -11.98 0.83 0.79
C ASN A 219 -10.85 -0.21 0.82
N PRO A 220 -11.02 -1.36 1.49
CA PRO A 220 -12.21 -1.77 2.25
C PRO A 220 -12.46 -0.89 3.48
N PRO A 221 -13.70 -0.86 4.00
CA PRO A 221 -14.01 -0.09 5.20
C PRO A 221 -13.29 -0.62 6.43
N LEU A 222 -13.09 0.25 7.43
CA LEU A 222 -12.57 -0.15 8.73
C LEU A 222 -13.49 -1.19 9.39
N GLY A 223 -12.89 -2.26 9.92
CA GLY A 223 -13.57 -3.31 10.65
C GLY A 223 -13.96 -2.93 12.07
N LYS A 224 -14.49 -3.91 12.82
CA LYS A 224 -14.72 -3.80 14.26
C LYS A 224 -13.41 -4.02 15.03
N GLU A 225 -13.43 -3.75 16.34
CA GLU A 225 -12.30 -4.02 17.22
C GLU A 225 -11.77 -5.45 17.08
N ARG A 226 -12.66 -6.45 17.07
CA ARG A 226 -12.28 -7.87 16.87
C ARG A 226 -11.58 -8.15 15.53
N ASP A 227 -11.89 -7.37 14.48
CA ASP A 227 -11.25 -7.50 13.17
C ASP A 227 -9.83 -6.89 13.24
N ARG A 228 -9.68 -5.71 13.82
CA ARG A 228 -8.38 -5.07 14.08
C ARG A 228 -7.48 -5.94 14.95
N GLU A 229 -8.00 -6.48 16.05
CA GLU A 229 -7.26 -7.41 16.92
C GLU A 229 -6.81 -8.66 16.16
N ALA A 230 -7.66 -9.24 15.31
CA ALA A 230 -7.32 -10.39 14.49
C ALA A 230 -6.22 -10.08 13.45
N LEU A 231 -6.22 -8.87 12.87
CA LEU A 231 -5.15 -8.43 11.96
C LEU A 231 -3.83 -8.26 12.72
N LEU A 232 -3.82 -7.65 13.91
CA LEU A 232 -2.63 -7.52 14.75
C LEU A 232 -2.09 -8.89 15.17
N GLU A 233 -2.95 -9.81 15.59
CA GLU A 233 -2.58 -11.18 15.91
C GLU A 233 -2.02 -11.92 14.69
N ALA A 234 -2.57 -11.70 13.50
CA ALA A 234 -2.06 -12.26 12.26
C ALA A 234 -0.66 -11.72 11.91
N VAL A 235 -0.38 -10.44 12.17
CA VAL A 235 0.97 -9.86 12.04
C VAL A 235 1.92 -10.52 13.03
N GLU A 236 1.56 -10.62 14.30
CA GLU A 236 2.38 -11.23 15.36
C GLU A 236 2.73 -12.70 15.04
N LYS A 237 1.79 -13.44 14.47
CA LYS A 237 1.97 -14.84 14.05
C LYS A 237 2.70 -15.02 12.71
N GLY A 238 3.10 -13.94 12.04
CA GLY A 238 3.73 -13.98 10.72
C GLY A 238 2.79 -14.44 9.60
N LEU A 239 1.48 -14.30 9.77
CA LEU A 239 0.46 -14.69 8.79
C LEU A 239 0.19 -13.61 7.74
N VAL A 240 0.47 -12.35 8.07
CA VAL A 240 0.52 -11.23 7.13
C VAL A 240 1.90 -11.18 6.51
N ASP A 241 1.98 -11.11 5.19
CA ASP A 241 3.27 -11.17 4.47
C ASP A 241 3.91 -9.79 4.31
N VAL A 242 3.14 -8.76 3.99
CA VAL A 242 3.61 -7.42 3.62
C VAL A 242 2.82 -6.33 4.34
N PHE A 243 3.47 -5.20 4.56
CA PHE A 243 2.85 -3.92 4.88
C PHE A 243 2.82 -3.04 3.63
N ALA A 244 1.64 -2.52 3.29
CA ALA A 244 1.44 -1.63 2.16
C ALA A 244 0.55 -0.45 2.56
N THR A 245 0.67 0.68 1.87
CA THR A 245 0.03 1.90 2.34
C THR A 245 -1.38 2.10 1.82
N ASP A 246 -1.70 1.58 0.64
CA ASP A 246 -2.87 2.00 -0.15
C ASP A 246 -2.93 3.54 -0.26
N HIS A 247 -1.75 4.13 -0.55
CA HIS A 247 -1.64 5.58 -0.69
C HIS A 247 -2.45 6.09 -1.87
N ALA A 248 -3.61 6.64 -1.57
CA ALA A 248 -4.59 7.16 -2.51
C ALA A 248 -4.93 8.62 -2.19
N PRO A 249 -4.08 9.57 -2.59
CA PRO A 249 -4.22 10.97 -2.25
C PRO A 249 -5.46 11.62 -2.87
N ASN A 250 -6.07 12.51 -2.10
CA ASN A 250 -7.10 13.42 -2.57
C ASN A 250 -6.88 14.80 -1.94
N PRO A 251 -6.75 15.87 -2.74
CA PRO A 251 -6.49 17.21 -2.23
C PRO A 251 -7.62 17.74 -1.36
N GLU A 252 -8.86 17.31 -1.66
CA GLU A 252 -10.05 17.75 -0.92
C GLU A 252 -11.15 16.72 -1.02
N LYS A 253 -11.65 16.25 0.13
CA LYS A 253 -12.82 15.36 0.21
C LYS A 253 -14.04 16.16 0.68
N PRO A 254 -15.18 16.06 -0.02
CA PRO A 254 -16.41 16.68 0.44
C PRO A 254 -16.87 16.11 1.78
N ASN A 255 -17.54 16.89 2.60
CA ASN A 255 -18.06 16.47 3.92
C ASN A 255 -19.27 15.52 3.84
N ASP A 256 -19.67 15.10 2.66
CA ASP A 256 -20.77 14.17 2.40
C ASP A 256 -20.16 12.78 2.12
N PHE A 257 -20.49 11.81 2.97
CA PHE A 257 -19.97 10.45 2.84
C PHE A 257 -20.38 9.75 1.54
N GLU A 258 -21.54 10.04 0.97
CA GLU A 258 -21.95 9.43 -0.30
C GLU A 258 -21.12 9.97 -1.46
N LYS A 259 -20.78 11.26 -1.45
CA LYS A 259 -20.05 11.94 -2.53
C LYS A 259 -18.52 11.83 -2.39
N ALA A 260 -18.02 11.65 -1.18
CA ALA A 260 -16.58 11.56 -0.95
C ALA A 260 -16.00 10.30 -1.62
N PRO A 261 -14.79 10.36 -2.22
CA PRO A 261 -14.11 9.17 -2.71
C PRO A 261 -13.65 8.27 -1.57
N PHE A 262 -13.46 6.97 -1.87
CA PHE A 262 -12.86 5.98 -0.96
C PHE A 262 -11.34 6.07 -0.99
N GLU A 263 -10.74 6.97 -0.26
CA GLU A 263 -9.30 7.21 -0.37
C GLU A 263 -8.72 7.74 0.93
N THR A 264 -7.44 7.40 1.22
CA THR A 264 -6.62 8.04 2.25
C THR A 264 -5.18 8.14 1.78
N SER A 265 -4.49 9.23 2.15
CA SER A 265 -3.05 9.34 1.97
C SER A 265 -2.33 8.79 3.20
N GLY A 266 -1.18 8.12 3.03
CA GLY A 266 -0.53 7.47 4.15
C GLY A 266 0.94 7.15 4.00
N ILE A 267 1.56 7.29 2.81
CA ILE A 267 2.93 6.84 2.57
C ILE A 267 3.97 7.54 3.47
N GLU A 268 3.81 8.83 3.74
CA GLU A 268 4.74 9.61 4.57
C GLU A 268 4.75 9.19 6.05
N VAL A 269 3.65 8.62 6.53
CA VAL A 269 3.46 8.23 7.95
C VAL A 269 3.48 6.72 8.15
N ALA A 270 3.58 5.94 7.08
CA ALA A 270 3.34 4.50 7.08
C ALA A 270 4.24 3.75 8.06
N PHE A 271 5.55 3.97 8.01
CA PHE A 271 6.48 3.32 8.93
C PHE A 271 6.09 3.58 10.40
N SER A 272 5.91 4.85 10.75
CA SER A 272 5.55 5.24 12.12
C SER A 272 4.20 4.66 12.56
N ALA A 273 3.21 4.64 11.67
CA ALA A 273 1.90 4.09 11.95
C ALA A 273 1.93 2.57 12.15
N PHE A 274 2.61 1.81 11.28
CA PHE A 274 2.82 0.38 11.46
C PHE A 274 3.61 0.06 12.74
N TYR A 275 4.71 0.77 12.98
CA TYR A 275 5.52 0.56 14.18
C TYR A 275 4.76 0.94 15.46
N THR A 276 3.95 1.99 15.44
CA THR A 276 3.09 2.34 16.59
C THR A 276 2.04 1.28 16.86
N ALA A 277 1.38 0.76 15.81
CA ALA A 277 0.32 -0.24 15.96
C ALA A 277 0.85 -1.60 16.43
N THR A 278 2.00 -2.03 15.92
CA THR A 278 2.56 -3.38 16.19
C THR A 278 3.57 -3.40 17.34
N ASN A 279 4.23 -2.29 17.60
CA ASN A 279 5.40 -2.15 18.49
C ASN A 279 6.56 -3.12 18.16
N GLN A 280 6.65 -3.58 16.89
CA GLN A 280 7.64 -4.56 16.42
C GLN A 280 8.52 -3.93 15.34
N LEU A 281 9.67 -3.36 15.70
CA LEU A 281 10.53 -2.63 14.77
C LEU A 281 11.06 -3.51 13.64
N GLU A 282 11.67 -4.65 13.98
CA GLU A 282 12.26 -5.57 13.00
C GLU A 282 11.21 -6.12 12.01
N THR A 283 10.05 -6.54 12.52
CA THR A 283 8.93 -7.01 11.70
C THR A 283 8.45 -5.91 10.77
N THR A 284 8.35 -4.66 11.26
CA THR A 284 7.92 -3.52 10.44
C THR A 284 8.91 -3.26 9.30
N ILE A 285 10.20 -3.26 9.60
CA ILE A 285 11.26 -3.09 8.60
C ILE A 285 11.22 -4.23 7.57
N GLU A 286 11.16 -5.50 8.01
CA GLU A 286 11.11 -6.66 7.11
C GLU A 286 9.94 -6.58 6.14
N LYS A 287 8.73 -6.28 6.66
CA LYS A 287 7.50 -6.23 5.86
C LYS A 287 7.40 -5.02 4.93
N LEU A 288 8.22 -4.00 5.14
CA LEU A 288 8.35 -2.85 4.25
C LEU A 288 9.59 -2.93 3.32
N THR A 289 10.52 -3.88 3.52
CA THR A 289 11.77 -3.96 2.73
C THR A 289 11.87 -5.25 1.93
N VAL A 290 12.18 -6.35 2.60
CA VAL A 290 12.51 -7.65 1.99
C VAL A 290 11.26 -8.36 1.48
N ALA A 291 10.19 -8.35 2.26
CA ALA A 291 8.98 -9.11 1.96
C ALA A 291 8.30 -8.69 0.65
N PRO A 292 8.05 -7.39 0.36
CA PRO A 292 7.47 -6.97 -0.91
C PRO A 292 8.34 -7.35 -2.11
N ARG A 293 9.66 -7.15 -2.02
CA ARG A 293 10.61 -7.53 -3.09
C ARG A 293 10.54 -9.02 -3.40
N LYS A 294 10.51 -9.86 -2.37
CA LYS A 294 10.42 -11.32 -2.52
C LYS A 294 9.12 -11.75 -3.22
N ILE A 295 7.98 -11.15 -2.88
CA ILE A 295 6.70 -11.47 -3.52
C ILE A 295 6.70 -11.06 -4.98
N LEU A 296 7.23 -9.88 -5.28
CA LEU A 296 7.30 -9.34 -6.65
C LEU A 296 8.43 -9.99 -7.49
N GLY A 297 9.32 -10.77 -6.88
CA GLY A 297 10.45 -11.39 -7.56
C GLY A 297 11.56 -10.41 -7.94
N ILE A 298 11.66 -9.30 -7.19
CA ILE A 298 12.72 -8.31 -7.37
C ILE A 298 13.93 -8.76 -6.56
N GLU A 299 15.04 -9.06 -7.25
CA GLU A 299 16.29 -9.34 -6.59
C GLU A 299 16.92 -8.05 -6.05
N GLY A 300 17.51 -8.10 -4.89
CA GLY A 300 18.24 -6.98 -4.30
C GLY A 300 18.95 -7.40 -3.02
N SER A 301 20.21 -7.02 -2.90
CA SER A 301 20.98 -7.08 -1.65
C SER A 301 20.86 -5.75 -0.90
N PHE A 302 21.16 -5.75 0.38
CA PHE A 302 21.41 -4.52 1.11
C PHE A 302 22.52 -3.72 0.43
N ASP A 303 22.23 -2.49 0.09
CA ASP A 303 23.12 -1.60 -0.62
C ASP A 303 23.23 -0.28 0.16
N LEU A 304 24.46 0.10 0.53
CA LEU A 304 24.76 1.31 1.29
C LEU A 304 24.48 2.61 0.53
N ASP A 305 24.31 2.54 -0.78
CA ASP A 305 23.94 3.66 -1.61
C ASP A 305 22.43 3.97 -1.56
N ASN A 306 21.64 3.00 -1.03
CA ASN A 306 20.17 3.09 -0.96
C ASN A 306 19.66 2.67 0.41
N VAL A 307 19.84 3.54 1.40
CA VAL A 307 19.47 3.28 2.80
C VAL A 307 18.58 4.37 3.37
N ILE A 308 17.84 3.99 4.39
CA ILE A 308 17.16 4.94 5.27
C ILE A 308 17.73 4.85 6.68
N VAL A 309 17.60 5.95 7.40
CA VAL A 309 17.93 6.06 8.82
C VAL A 309 16.65 6.34 9.60
N ILE A 310 16.45 5.57 10.65
CA ILE A 310 15.25 5.60 11.48
C ILE A 310 15.67 5.97 12.90
N ASP A 311 14.96 6.92 13.51
CA ASP A 311 14.92 7.07 14.97
C ASP A 311 13.73 6.29 15.53
N PRO A 312 13.96 5.12 16.15
CA PRO A 312 12.89 4.29 16.70
C PRO A 312 12.26 4.87 17.97
N ASN A 313 12.92 5.85 18.62
CA ASN A 313 12.49 6.46 19.87
C ASN A 313 11.74 7.78 19.65
N ALA A 314 11.82 8.34 18.46
CA ALA A 314 11.10 9.56 18.13
C ALA A 314 9.62 9.44 18.45
N GLN A 315 9.04 10.51 18.98
CA GLN A 315 7.59 10.66 19.15
C GLN A 315 7.18 11.97 18.51
N TRP A 316 6.25 11.91 17.58
CA TRP A 316 5.82 13.07 16.82
C TRP A 316 4.33 13.03 16.52
N THR A 317 3.74 14.17 16.23
CA THR A 317 2.33 14.29 15.87
C THR A 317 2.21 14.58 14.40
N VAL A 318 1.36 13.83 13.70
CA VAL A 318 1.14 14.00 12.26
C VAL A 318 0.46 15.35 11.98
N ASP A 319 1.03 16.14 11.08
CA ASP A 319 0.44 17.36 10.54
C ASP A 319 0.09 17.15 9.06
N ALA A 320 -1.13 16.66 8.80
CA ALA A 320 -1.61 16.43 7.43
C ALA A 320 -1.94 17.70 6.64
N LYS A 321 -1.69 18.88 7.20
CA LYS A 321 -1.84 20.17 6.49
C LYS A 321 -0.61 20.54 5.67
N LYS A 322 0.53 19.89 5.94
CA LYS A 322 1.81 20.13 5.28
C LYS A 322 2.41 18.84 4.70
N PRO A 323 1.64 18.06 3.91
CA PRO A 323 2.17 16.87 3.29
C PRO A 323 3.09 17.24 2.12
N HIS A 324 3.98 16.33 1.74
CA HIS A 324 4.71 16.38 0.47
C HIS A 324 3.86 15.88 -0.69
N SER A 325 2.95 14.92 -0.42
CA SER A 325 1.87 14.53 -1.32
C SER A 325 0.88 15.65 -1.56
N LYS A 326 0.14 15.60 -2.65
CA LYS A 326 -1.03 16.48 -2.89
C LYS A 326 -2.22 16.15 -1.99
N GLY A 327 -2.23 14.96 -1.38
CA GLY A 327 -3.33 14.48 -0.54
C GLY A 327 -3.42 15.21 0.80
N LYS A 328 -4.62 15.68 1.13
CA LYS A 328 -4.96 16.24 2.45
C LYS A 328 -5.95 15.36 3.21
N ASN A 329 -6.12 14.12 2.74
CA ASN A 329 -7.08 13.16 3.25
C ASN A 329 -6.47 12.10 4.19
N CYS A 330 -5.37 12.42 4.86
CA CYS A 330 -4.71 11.50 5.80
C CYS A 330 -5.56 11.29 7.06
N VAL A 331 -5.88 10.03 7.37
CA VAL A 331 -6.65 9.65 8.58
C VAL A 331 -5.84 9.80 9.87
N PHE A 332 -4.52 9.91 9.77
CA PHE A 332 -3.62 10.04 10.92
C PHE A 332 -3.42 11.50 11.37
N ASP A 333 -4.09 12.48 10.77
CA ASP A 333 -3.97 13.90 11.16
C ASP A 333 -4.21 14.11 12.67
N GLY A 334 -3.25 14.72 13.34
CA GLY A 334 -3.27 14.96 14.79
C GLY A 334 -2.95 13.72 15.65
N ILE A 335 -2.64 12.57 15.05
CA ILE A 335 -2.28 11.35 15.78
C ILE A 335 -0.80 11.39 16.18
N LYS A 336 -0.51 11.02 17.44
CA LYS A 336 0.86 10.85 17.94
C LYS A 336 1.37 9.46 17.57
N LEU A 337 2.48 9.43 16.84
CA LEU A 337 3.12 8.21 16.36
C LEU A 337 4.52 8.04 16.98
N LYS A 338 4.98 6.77 17.02
CA LYS A 338 6.31 6.36 17.47
C LYS A 338 7.18 5.98 16.28
N GLY A 339 8.47 6.32 16.37
CA GLY A 339 9.46 6.09 15.34
C GLY A 339 9.33 7.09 14.19
N ARG A 340 10.44 7.43 13.56
CA ARG A 340 10.46 8.37 12.43
C ARG A 340 11.59 8.03 11.48
N VAL A 341 11.35 8.10 10.20
CA VAL A 341 12.40 8.15 9.19
C VAL A 341 13.04 9.53 9.26
N VAL A 342 14.33 9.59 9.59
CA VAL A 342 15.06 10.86 9.75
C VAL A 342 16.02 11.12 8.60
N GLY A 343 16.45 10.09 7.86
CA GLY A 343 17.34 10.24 6.72
C GLY A 343 17.03 9.28 5.60
N VAL A 344 17.21 9.72 4.35
CA VAL A 344 17.10 8.86 3.15
C VAL A 344 18.29 9.14 2.23
N LYS A 345 19.02 8.06 1.90
CA LYS A 345 20.13 8.06 0.95
C LYS A 345 19.71 7.33 -0.32
N ARG A 346 19.91 7.93 -1.47
CA ARG A 346 19.63 7.33 -2.78
C ARG A 346 20.80 7.52 -3.72
N SER A 347 21.22 6.47 -4.40
CA SER A 347 22.36 6.49 -5.33
C SER A 347 23.61 7.14 -4.73
N GLY A 348 23.91 6.80 -3.47
CA GLY A 348 25.09 7.28 -2.75
C GLY A 348 24.98 8.70 -2.17
N ARG A 349 23.85 9.40 -2.34
CA ARG A 349 23.67 10.78 -1.85
C ARG A 349 22.53 10.87 -0.86
N TRP A 350 22.71 11.67 0.20
CA TRP A 350 21.62 12.05 1.09
C TRP A 350 20.67 12.98 0.36
N VAL A 351 19.41 12.58 0.23
CA VAL A 351 18.35 13.34 -0.47
C VAL A 351 17.32 13.93 0.49
N TYR A 352 17.28 13.41 1.73
CA TYR A 352 16.36 13.88 2.77
C TYR A 352 16.99 13.69 4.14
N TRP A 353 16.87 14.69 5.02
CA TRP A 353 17.36 14.62 6.40
C TRP A 353 16.51 15.51 7.32
N ASP A 354 16.07 14.95 8.43
CA ASP A 354 15.29 15.60 9.51
C ASP A 354 14.16 16.52 9.04
N GLY A 355 13.40 16.08 8.05
CA GLY A 355 12.24 16.81 7.53
C GLY A 355 12.50 17.65 6.30
N GLU A 356 13.76 17.82 5.89
CA GLU A 356 14.16 18.68 4.78
C GLU A 356 14.73 17.90 3.60
N PHE A 357 14.36 18.29 2.39
CA PHE A 357 15.00 17.80 1.16
C PHE A 357 16.34 18.52 0.97
N LEU A 358 17.40 17.75 0.77
CA LEU A 358 18.72 18.28 0.54
C LEU A 358 18.89 18.65 -0.94
N SER A 359 19.45 19.84 -1.21
CA SER A 359 19.76 20.28 -2.58
C SER A 359 21.03 19.62 -3.09
N ASP A 360 21.18 19.52 -4.42
CA ASP A 360 22.39 18.99 -5.08
C ASP A 360 23.66 19.82 -4.84
N GLU A 361 23.60 20.88 -4.03
CA GLU A 361 24.73 21.79 -3.71
C GLU A 361 25.30 21.47 -2.32
N ALA A 362 25.84 20.27 -2.13
CA ALA A 362 26.71 19.95 -0.99
C ALA A 362 27.88 19.08 -1.41
#